data_77b16a43b9ae7bad5b343018fc64756a
#
_entry.id   77b16a43b9ae7bad5b343018fc64756a
#
_cell.length_a   1.000
_cell.length_b   1.000
_cell.length_c   1.000
_cell.angle_alpha   90.00
_cell.angle_beta   90.00
_cell.angle_gamma   90.00
#
_symmetry.space_group_name_H-M   'P 1'
#
loop_
_entity.id
_entity.type
_entity.pdbx_description
1 polymer ?
#
loop_
_entity_poly.entity_id
_entity_poly.type
_entity_poly.pdbx_seq_one_letter_code
_entity_poly.pdbx_strand_id
1 'polypeptide(L)'
;GPIYAIPKALKKANIRLQDLDWIELNEAFAAQALAVVKELELDLNRVNPLGSAIALGHPLGATGAIRACTLVHGLNRMQLKFGLVTMCVG
;
A
#
# COMPACT_ATOMS: atom_id res chain seq x y z
N GLY A 1 -11.74 4.02 -4.93
CA GLY A 1 -10.42 3.43 -4.84
C GLY A 1 -9.78 3.55 -3.47
N PRO A 2 -8.46 3.55 -3.41
CA PRO A 2 -7.72 3.51 -2.14
C PRO A 2 -8.04 4.65 -1.16
N ILE A 3 -8.39 5.84 -1.65
CA ILE A 3 -8.75 6.98 -0.78
C ILE A 3 -9.88 6.63 0.19
N TYR A 4 -10.84 5.83 -0.26
CA TYR A 4 -11.96 5.40 0.58
C TYR A 4 -11.72 4.05 1.24
N ALA A 5 -11.01 3.15 0.56
CA ALA A 5 -10.76 1.80 1.06
C ALA A 5 -9.81 1.78 2.25
N ILE A 6 -8.77 2.61 2.24
CA ILE A 6 -7.79 2.66 3.32
C ILE A 6 -8.43 3.04 4.66
N PRO A 7 -9.17 4.17 4.79
CA PRO A 7 -9.81 4.50 6.05
C PRO A 7 -10.77 3.41 6.54
N LYS A 8 -11.50 2.79 5.61
CA LYS A 8 -12.44 1.72 5.93
C LYS A 8 -11.74 0.48 6.49
N ALA A 9 -10.63 0.08 5.88
CA ALA A 9 -9.83 -1.04 6.35
C ALA A 9 -9.21 -0.77 7.73
N LEU A 10 -8.67 0.43 7.93
CA LEU A 10 -8.11 0.85 9.21
C LEU A 10 -9.14 0.84 10.33
N LYS A 11 -10.36 1.32 10.03
CA LYS A 11 -11.45 1.30 11.00
C LYS A 11 -11.81 -0.14 11.40
N LYS A 12 -11.91 -1.04 10.43
CA LYS A 12 -12.19 -2.46 10.70
C LYS A 12 -11.10 -3.13 11.53
N ALA A 13 -9.85 -2.78 11.28
CA ALA A 13 -8.71 -3.34 12.01
C ALA A 13 -8.47 -2.65 13.35
N ASN A 14 -9.17 -1.54 13.63
CA ASN A 14 -8.95 -0.71 14.82
C ASN A 14 -7.50 -0.23 14.92
N ILE A 15 -6.97 0.24 13.79
CA ILE A 15 -5.60 0.74 13.66
C ILE A 15 -5.67 2.17 13.10
N ARG A 16 -4.79 3.05 13.57
CA ARG A 16 -4.66 4.41 13.04
C ARG A 16 -3.70 4.41 11.85
N LEU A 17 -3.88 5.39 10.96
CA LEU A 17 -3.00 5.56 9.79
C LEU A 17 -1.54 5.68 10.22
N GLN A 18 -1.27 6.39 11.31
CA GLN A 18 0.07 6.60 11.86
C GLN A 18 0.73 5.31 12.35
N ASP A 19 -0.05 4.27 12.65
CA ASP A 19 0.46 2.99 13.12
C ASP A 19 0.98 2.11 11.99
N LEU A 20 0.69 2.46 10.73
CA LEU A 20 1.16 1.71 9.58
C LEU A 20 2.66 1.93 9.36
N ASP A 21 3.40 0.83 9.31
CA ASP A 21 4.86 0.84 9.11
C ASP A 21 5.24 0.70 7.64
N TRP A 22 4.39 0.02 6.85
CA TRP A 22 4.67 -0.29 5.45
C TRP A 22 3.37 -0.32 4.66
N ILE A 23 3.31 0.45 3.59
CA ILE A 23 2.14 0.56 2.72
C ILE A 23 2.53 0.13 1.31
N GLU A 24 1.89 -0.93 0.82
CA GLU A 24 1.97 -1.35 -0.58
C GLU A 24 0.76 -0.77 -1.31
N LEU A 25 0.96 0.36 -1.96
CA LEU A 25 -0.04 1.03 -2.79
C LEU A 25 0.26 0.71 -4.24
N ASN A 26 -0.61 -0.04 -4.91
CA ASN A 26 -0.38 -0.35 -6.31
C ASN A 26 -0.44 0.91 -7.17
N GLU A 27 0.59 1.10 -7.97
CA GLU A 27 0.75 2.25 -8.86
C GLU A 27 0.16 1.94 -10.23
N ALA A 28 -1.18 1.88 -10.30
CA ALA A 28 -1.86 1.68 -11.59
C ALA A 28 -1.54 2.86 -12.52
N PHE A 29 -1.52 4.06 -11.97
CA PHE A 29 -1.05 5.29 -12.62
C PHE A 29 -0.31 6.15 -11.60
N ALA A 30 0.75 6.84 -12.03
CA ALA A 30 1.50 7.74 -11.14
C ALA A 30 0.62 8.82 -10.53
N ALA A 31 -0.23 9.44 -11.35
CA ALA A 31 -1.16 10.49 -10.89
C ALA A 31 -2.13 9.98 -9.83
N GLN A 32 -2.63 8.76 -9.99
CA GLN A 32 -3.55 8.13 -9.03
C GLN A 32 -2.82 7.85 -7.70
N ALA A 33 -1.61 7.29 -7.76
CA ALA A 33 -0.85 7.00 -6.56
C ALA A 33 -0.49 8.29 -5.79
N LEU A 34 -0.05 9.32 -6.49
CA LEU A 34 0.24 10.63 -5.89
C LEU A 34 -0.99 11.27 -5.26
N ALA A 35 -2.16 11.16 -5.92
CA ALA A 35 -3.41 11.67 -5.37
C ALA A 35 -3.78 10.99 -4.05
N VAL A 36 -3.62 9.68 -3.96
CA VAL A 36 -3.88 8.93 -2.72
C VAL A 36 -2.92 9.37 -1.60
N VAL A 37 -1.64 9.45 -1.91
CA VAL A 37 -0.61 9.88 -0.95
C VAL A 37 -0.92 11.27 -0.42
N LYS A 38 -1.28 12.20 -1.32
CA LYS A 38 -1.58 13.58 -0.94
C LYS A 38 -2.87 13.69 -0.13
N GLU A 39 -3.93 13.06 -0.60
CA GLU A 39 -5.26 13.16 0.05
C GLU A 39 -5.26 12.57 1.46
N LEU A 40 -4.57 11.47 1.68
CA LEU A 40 -4.49 10.81 2.96
C LEU A 40 -3.26 11.21 3.79
N GLU A 41 -2.45 12.11 3.26
CA GLU A 41 -1.22 12.59 3.91
C GLU A 41 -0.32 11.43 4.33
N LEU A 42 -0.11 10.47 3.41
CA LEU A 42 0.75 9.32 3.68
C LEU A 42 2.22 9.72 3.73
N ASP A 43 2.97 9.08 4.61
CA ASP A 43 4.43 9.23 4.66
C ASP A 43 5.06 8.49 3.48
N LEU A 44 5.65 9.23 2.56
CA LEU A 44 6.30 8.67 1.36
C LEU A 44 7.40 7.66 1.70
N ASN A 45 8.04 7.78 2.85
CA ASN A 45 9.07 6.83 3.26
C ASN A 45 8.50 5.45 3.61
N ARG A 46 7.20 5.37 3.85
CA ARG A 46 6.51 4.13 4.20
C ARG A 46 5.71 3.56 3.04
N VAL A 47 5.58 4.30 1.93
CA VAL A 47 4.83 3.88 0.76
C VAL A 47 5.77 3.25 -0.26
N ASN A 48 5.50 2.00 -0.62
CA ASN A 48 6.25 1.26 -1.64
C ASN A 48 7.77 1.37 -1.48
N PRO A 49 8.32 0.98 -0.33
CA PRO A 49 9.77 1.14 -0.11
C PRO A 49 10.65 0.44 -1.14
N LEU A 50 10.15 -0.63 -1.77
CA LEU A 50 10.87 -1.40 -2.80
C LEU A 50 10.34 -1.15 -4.21
N GLY A 51 9.52 -0.12 -4.40
CA GLY A 51 8.87 0.15 -5.67
C GLY A 51 7.55 -0.61 -5.84
N SER A 52 6.78 -0.26 -6.86
CA SER A 52 5.50 -0.89 -7.16
C SER A 52 5.34 -1.07 -8.67
N ALA A 53 4.13 -0.94 -9.21
CA ALA A 53 3.81 -1.30 -10.58
C ALA A 53 4.60 -0.52 -11.65
N ILE A 54 4.93 0.74 -11.40
CA ILE A 54 5.72 1.54 -12.35
C ILE A 54 7.09 0.93 -12.56
N ALA A 55 7.73 0.48 -11.48
CA ALA A 55 9.06 -0.13 -11.54
C ALA A 55 9.01 -1.63 -11.89
N LEU A 56 7.99 -2.35 -11.41
CA LEU A 56 8.00 -3.82 -11.36
C LEU A 56 6.93 -4.48 -12.25
N GLY A 57 5.97 -3.69 -12.77
CA GLY A 57 4.88 -4.19 -13.58
C GLY A 57 3.61 -4.48 -12.79
N HIS A 58 2.53 -4.72 -13.53
CA HIS A 58 1.20 -4.93 -12.94
C HIS A 58 0.51 -6.13 -13.60
N PRO A 59 0.92 -7.36 -13.29
CA PRO A 59 0.21 -8.55 -13.76
C PRO A 59 -1.10 -8.71 -12.97
N LEU A 60 -2.21 -8.28 -13.54
CA LEU A 60 -3.51 -8.10 -12.88
C LEU A 60 -3.89 -9.25 -11.96
N GLY A 61 -3.82 -10.48 -12.45
CA GLY A 61 -4.20 -11.65 -11.66
C GLY A 61 -3.24 -12.00 -10.52
N ALA A 62 -2.04 -11.44 -10.52
CA ALA A 62 -1.00 -11.75 -9.53
C ALA A 62 -0.60 -10.56 -8.65
N THR A 63 -1.00 -9.34 -9.00
CA THR A 63 -0.54 -8.13 -8.30
C THR A 63 -0.86 -8.17 -6.81
N GLY A 64 -2.05 -8.59 -6.42
CA GLY A 64 -2.42 -8.72 -5.02
C GLY A 64 -1.50 -9.64 -4.24
N ALA A 65 -1.19 -10.81 -4.82
CA ALA A 65 -0.26 -11.78 -4.22
C ALA A 65 1.15 -11.21 -4.13
N ILE A 66 1.63 -10.55 -5.19
CA ILE A 66 2.95 -9.93 -5.22
C ILE A 66 3.08 -8.86 -4.13
N ARG A 67 2.10 -7.96 -4.03
CA ARG A 67 2.11 -6.91 -3.02
C ARG A 67 2.04 -7.49 -1.60
N ALA A 68 1.21 -8.50 -1.39
CA ALA A 68 1.10 -9.17 -0.09
C ALA A 68 2.41 -9.87 0.29
N CYS A 69 3.04 -10.58 -0.64
CA CYS A 69 4.35 -11.20 -0.40
C CYS A 69 5.41 -10.16 -0.05
N THR A 70 5.49 -9.07 -0.81
CA THR A 70 6.43 -7.99 -0.55
C THR A 70 6.22 -7.41 0.85
N LEU A 71 4.96 -7.18 1.22
CA LEU A 71 4.61 -6.64 2.53
C LEU A 71 5.04 -7.58 3.67
N VAL A 72 4.64 -8.85 3.59
CA VAL A 72 4.94 -9.83 4.64
C VAL A 72 6.45 -10.00 4.83
N HIS A 73 7.19 -10.15 3.74
CA HIS A 73 8.65 -10.26 3.80
C HIS A 73 9.30 -8.98 4.31
N GLY A 74 8.82 -7.82 3.88
CA GLY A 74 9.31 -6.53 4.33
C GLY A 74 9.09 -6.31 5.82
N LEU A 75 7.89 -6.56 6.31
CA LEU A 75 7.57 -6.44 7.73
C LEU A 75 8.45 -7.37 8.57
N ASN A 76 8.60 -8.62 8.15
CA ASN A 76 9.41 -9.60 8.87
C ASN A 76 10.90 -9.21 8.89
N ARG A 77 11.44 -8.85 7.72
CA ARG A 77 12.86 -8.51 7.58
C ARG A 77 13.25 -7.26 8.38
N MET A 78 12.37 -6.25 8.39
CA MET A 78 12.60 -4.97 9.08
C MET A 78 12.07 -4.97 10.52
N GLN A 79 11.50 -6.08 10.98
CA GLN A 79 10.90 -6.22 12.30
C GLN A 79 9.83 -5.16 12.57
N LEU A 80 8.98 -4.92 11.57
CA LEU A 80 7.86 -3.99 11.63
C LEU A 80 6.57 -4.75 11.94
N LYS A 81 5.54 -4.04 12.38
CA LYS A 81 4.34 -4.66 12.93
C LYS A 81 3.13 -4.59 12.00
N PHE A 82 2.80 -3.40 11.51
CA PHE A 82 1.58 -3.19 10.75
C PHE A 82 1.86 -2.79 9.31
N GLY A 83 1.18 -3.45 8.40
CA GLY A 83 1.26 -3.14 6.99
C GLY A 83 -0.09 -3.12 6.31
N LEU A 84 -0.15 -2.49 5.15
CA LEU A 84 -1.36 -2.36 4.33
C LEU A 84 -1.03 -2.65 2.88
N VAL A 85 -1.89 -3.44 2.25
CA VAL A 85 -1.88 -3.59 0.78
C VAL A 85 -3.17 -2.97 0.25
N THR A 86 -3.05 -2.13 -0.76
CA THR A 86 -4.20 -1.50 -1.38
C THR A 86 -3.99 -1.31 -2.88
N MET A 87 -5.09 -1.34 -3.62
CA MET A 87 -5.09 -1.14 -5.06
C MET A 87 -6.48 -0.69 -5.51
N CYS A 88 -6.54 -0.06 -6.68
CA CYS A 88 -7.83 0.22 -7.30
C CYS A 88 -8.31 -1.03 -8.05
N VAL A 89 -9.62 -1.27 -8.04
CA VAL A 89 -10.27 -2.39 -8.72
C VAL A 89 -11.46 -1.84 -9.50
N GLY A 90 -11.50 -2.16 -10.77
CA GLY A 90 -12.59 -1.75 -11.68
C GLY A 90 -12.36 -0.43 -12.35
#